data_6e59294aa91770a465464954683fb561
#
_entry.id   6e59294aa91770a465464954683fb561
#
_cell.length_a   1.000
_cell.length_b   1.000
_cell.length_c   1.000
_cell.angle_alpha   90.00
_cell.angle_beta   90.00
_cell.angle_gamma   90.00
#
_symmetry.space_group_name_H-M   'P 1'
#
loop_
_entity.id
_entity.type
_entity.pdbx_description
1 polymer ?
#
loop_
_entity_poly.entity_id
_entity_poly.type
_entity_poly.pdbx_seq_one_letter_code
_entity_poly.pdbx_strand_id
1 'polypeptide(L)'
;MKKILTVCPYCGSGCKLNLLVEDGEIVGAEPADGVTNQGALCLKGYYGWDFLNDTRLLTPRLTTPLLRRQRGEAFQPVSWEAAIAFITAKLSAIKERHGPDAIMMTGSSRGPGNEANYVMQKFARAA
;
A
#
# COMPACT_ATOMS: atom_id res chain seq x y z
N MET A 1 -13.00 20.83 17.70
CA MET A 1 -12.96 19.98 16.49
C MET A 1 -12.00 20.56 15.46
N LYS A 2 -11.03 19.79 14.99
CA LYS A 2 -10.01 20.18 14.00
C LYS A 2 -10.30 19.45 12.70
N LYS A 3 -10.18 20.15 11.54
CA LYS A 3 -10.29 19.54 10.21
C LYS A 3 -8.88 19.30 9.66
N ILE A 4 -8.59 18.07 9.26
CA ILE A 4 -7.30 17.69 8.68
C ILE A 4 -7.54 17.21 7.26
N LEU A 5 -7.08 18.02 6.30
CA LEU A 5 -7.15 17.67 4.88
C LEU A 5 -6.21 16.50 4.58
N THR A 6 -6.74 15.49 3.91
CA THR A 6 -5.99 14.30 3.51
C THR A 6 -6.57 13.68 2.24
N VAL A 7 -6.00 12.56 1.81
CA VAL A 7 -6.45 11.77 0.66
C VAL A 7 -6.98 10.43 1.15
N CYS A 8 -8.09 9.99 0.60
CA CYS A 8 -8.68 8.69 0.92
C CYS A 8 -7.70 7.55 0.55
N PRO A 9 -7.41 6.62 1.47
CA PRO A 9 -6.40 5.58 1.25
C PRO A 9 -6.92 4.32 0.53
N TYR A 10 -8.20 4.28 0.11
CA TYR A 10 -8.81 3.04 -0.32
C TYR A 10 -8.62 2.68 -1.78
N CYS A 11 -8.71 3.65 -2.68
CA CYS A 11 -8.54 3.37 -4.10
C CYS A 11 -7.76 4.47 -4.81
N GLY A 12 -7.35 4.21 -6.04
CA GLY A 12 -6.55 5.13 -6.85
C GLY A 12 -7.27 6.38 -7.33
N SER A 13 -8.56 6.58 -6.98
CA SER A 13 -9.27 7.82 -7.32
C SER A 13 -8.70 9.04 -6.63
N GLY A 14 -8.04 8.87 -5.47
CA GLY A 14 -7.38 9.97 -4.78
C GLY A 14 -8.33 11.05 -4.27
N CYS A 15 -9.52 10.66 -3.81
CA CYS A 15 -10.51 11.60 -3.29
C CYS A 15 -9.94 12.40 -2.11
N LYS A 16 -10.07 13.73 -2.17
CA LYS A 16 -9.76 14.60 -1.03
C LYS A 16 -10.87 14.53 0.01
N LEU A 17 -10.48 14.47 1.26
CA LEU A 17 -11.40 14.51 2.40
C LEU A 17 -10.77 15.26 3.57
N ASN A 18 -11.60 15.76 4.46
CA ASN A 18 -11.22 16.27 5.77
C ASN A 18 -11.56 15.21 6.82
N LEU A 19 -10.57 14.79 7.59
CA LEU A 19 -10.82 14.07 8.83
C LEU A 19 -11.21 15.09 9.91
N LEU A 20 -12.29 14.80 10.62
CA LEU A 20 -12.75 15.59 11.76
C LEU A 20 -12.13 14.98 13.01
N VAL A 21 -11.31 15.76 13.71
CA VAL A 21 -10.57 15.29 14.89
C VAL A 21 -10.97 16.10 16.12
N GLU A 22 -11.27 15.41 17.20
CA GLU A 22 -11.60 15.97 18.51
C GLU A 22 -10.85 15.17 19.57
N ASP A 23 -10.15 15.85 20.46
CA ASP A 23 -9.37 15.25 21.57
C ASP A 23 -8.39 14.14 21.15
N GLY A 24 -7.86 14.23 19.92
CA GLY A 24 -6.92 13.27 19.36
C GLY A 24 -7.55 12.07 18.65
N GLU A 25 -8.87 11.95 18.68
CA GLU A 25 -9.61 10.90 18.00
C GLU A 25 -10.28 11.41 16.71
N ILE A 26 -10.41 10.54 15.73
CA ILE A 26 -11.14 10.84 14.50
C ILE A 26 -12.63 10.59 14.79
N VAL A 27 -13.44 11.63 14.71
CA VAL A 27 -14.89 11.56 14.99
C VAL A 27 -15.73 11.56 13.72
N GLY A 28 -15.13 11.77 12.56
CA GLY A 28 -15.83 11.77 11.29
C GLY A 28 -14.96 12.08 10.10
N ALA A 29 -15.56 12.02 8.93
CA ALA A 29 -14.97 12.51 7.68
C ALA A 29 -16.02 13.25 6.86
N GLU A 30 -15.59 14.30 6.21
CA GLU A 30 -16.42 15.05 5.26
C GLU A 30 -15.68 15.18 3.91
N PRO A 31 -16.39 15.33 2.78
CA PRO A 31 -15.74 15.55 1.51
C PRO A 31 -15.03 16.90 1.50
N ALA A 32 -13.86 16.91 0.87
CA ALA A 32 -13.19 18.14 0.46
C ALA A 32 -13.23 18.28 -1.06
N ASP A 33 -13.14 19.50 -1.55
CA ASP A 33 -13.13 19.74 -2.99
C ASP A 33 -11.82 19.28 -3.62
N GLY A 34 -11.91 18.26 -4.45
CA GLY A 34 -10.81 17.65 -5.18
C GLY A 34 -11.19 17.45 -6.64
N VAL A 35 -10.20 17.50 -7.52
CA VAL A 35 -10.40 17.34 -8.98
C VAL A 35 -11.16 16.05 -9.31
N THR A 36 -10.91 14.97 -8.58
CA THR A 36 -11.52 13.67 -8.85
C THR A 36 -12.86 13.46 -8.17
N ASN A 37 -13.05 13.99 -6.97
CA ASN A 37 -14.26 13.72 -6.17
C ASN A 37 -15.25 14.88 -6.12
N GLN A 38 -14.87 16.10 -6.53
CA GLN A 38 -15.77 17.25 -6.67
C GLN A 38 -16.74 17.41 -5.47
N GLY A 39 -16.20 17.36 -4.26
CA GLY A 39 -16.99 17.51 -3.03
C GLY A 39 -17.86 16.30 -2.65
N ALA A 40 -17.63 15.12 -3.22
CA ALA A 40 -18.35 13.89 -2.88
C ALA A 40 -17.42 12.79 -2.40
N LEU A 41 -17.93 11.85 -1.60
CA LEU A 41 -17.23 10.64 -1.14
C LEU A 41 -18.14 9.42 -1.28
N CYS A 42 -17.55 8.25 -1.46
CA CYS A 42 -18.25 6.99 -1.28
C CYS A 42 -18.21 6.58 0.21
N LEU A 43 -18.93 5.51 0.56
CA LEU A 43 -18.99 5.00 1.94
C LEU A 43 -17.60 4.77 2.58
N LYS A 44 -16.61 4.34 1.81
CA LYS A 44 -15.25 4.13 2.32
C LYS A 44 -14.58 5.45 2.74
N GLY A 45 -14.85 6.54 2.03
CA GLY A 45 -14.33 7.85 2.39
C GLY A 45 -14.98 8.40 3.66
N TYR A 46 -16.29 8.16 3.83
CA TYR A 46 -17.01 8.63 5.02
C TYR A 46 -16.70 7.82 6.28
N TYR A 47 -16.50 6.50 6.18
CA TYR A 47 -16.45 5.60 7.35
C TYR A 47 -15.17 4.76 7.45
N GLY A 48 -14.32 4.76 6.44
CA GLY A 48 -13.15 3.89 6.39
C GLY A 48 -12.01 4.28 7.34
N TRP A 49 -12.20 5.24 8.21
CA TRP A 49 -11.25 5.72 9.21
C TRP A 49 -11.52 5.15 10.61
N ASP A 50 -12.70 4.61 10.87
CA ASP A 50 -13.19 4.25 12.21
C ASP A 50 -12.25 3.28 12.94
N PHE A 51 -11.66 2.32 12.24
CA PHE A 51 -10.72 1.36 12.81
C PHE A 51 -9.41 1.99 13.33
N LEU A 52 -9.08 3.22 12.94
CA LEU A 52 -7.85 3.89 13.37
C LEU A 52 -7.89 4.34 14.84
N ASN A 53 -9.09 4.52 15.40
CA ASN A 53 -9.26 4.88 16.81
C ASN A 53 -9.10 3.69 17.75
N ASP A 54 -9.17 2.46 17.25
CA ASP A 54 -8.99 1.26 18.06
C ASP A 54 -7.72 0.52 17.63
N THR A 55 -6.65 0.69 18.40
CA THR A 55 -5.37 0.06 18.12
C THR A 55 -5.42 -1.48 18.15
N ARG A 56 -6.44 -2.07 18.79
CA ARG A 56 -6.65 -3.53 18.81
C ARG A 56 -7.09 -4.06 17.44
N LEU A 57 -7.65 -3.20 16.59
CA LEU A 57 -8.06 -3.53 15.23
C LEU A 57 -6.90 -3.40 14.23
N LEU A 58 -5.77 -2.83 14.65
CA LEU A 58 -4.61 -2.66 13.80
C LEU A 58 -3.77 -3.94 13.77
N THR A 59 -3.52 -4.46 12.59
CA THR A 59 -2.60 -5.59 12.41
C THR A 59 -1.17 -5.18 12.76
N PRO A 60 -0.41 -6.02 13.52
CA PRO A 60 1.01 -5.79 13.71
C PRO A 60 1.73 -5.64 12.36
N ARG A 61 2.49 -4.57 12.22
CA ARG A 61 3.22 -4.28 10.97
C ARG A 61 4.60 -4.90 10.99
N LEU A 62 4.98 -5.53 9.88
CA LEU A 62 6.35 -5.98 9.68
C LEU A 62 7.28 -4.78 9.61
N THR A 63 8.34 -4.81 10.41
CA THR A 63 9.37 -3.76 10.43
C THR A 63 10.66 -4.20 9.73
N THR A 64 10.78 -5.49 9.44
CA THR A 64 11.92 -6.09 8.73
C THR A 64 11.41 -7.05 7.66
N PRO A 65 12.14 -7.23 6.54
CA PRO A 65 11.82 -8.24 5.57
C PRO A 65 11.87 -9.64 6.16
N LEU A 66 10.95 -10.49 5.71
CA LEU A 66 10.93 -11.90 6.08
C LEU A 66 11.22 -12.75 4.85
N LEU A 67 12.15 -13.70 4.99
CA LEU A 67 12.53 -14.61 3.93
C LEU A 67 12.37 -16.07 4.39
N ARG A 68 11.88 -16.93 3.50
CA ARG A 68 12.02 -18.38 3.61
C ARG A 68 12.71 -18.91 2.35
N ARG A 69 13.63 -19.85 2.50
CA ARG A 69 14.40 -20.37 1.37
C ARG A 69 13.69 -21.50 0.64
N GLN A 70 12.92 -22.30 1.36
CA GLN A 70 12.17 -23.42 0.81
C GLN A 70 10.69 -23.36 1.22
N ARG A 71 9.84 -23.93 0.37
CA ARG A 71 8.40 -24.04 0.66
C ARG A 71 8.18 -24.90 1.90
N GLY A 72 7.37 -24.40 2.84
CA GLY A 72 7.09 -25.08 4.12
C GLY A 72 7.97 -24.66 5.28
N GLU A 73 9.10 -24.00 5.05
CA GLU A 73 9.92 -23.44 6.14
C GLU A 73 9.25 -22.22 6.79
N ALA A 74 9.61 -21.94 8.03
CA ALA A 74 9.23 -20.71 8.71
C ALA A 74 9.95 -19.50 8.08
N PHE A 75 9.25 -18.37 8.01
CA PHE A 75 9.86 -17.12 7.63
C PHE A 75 10.86 -16.65 8.69
N GLN A 76 12.02 -16.18 8.22
CA GLN A 76 13.09 -15.64 9.06
C GLN A 76 13.32 -14.16 8.75
N PRO A 77 13.54 -13.31 9.77
CA PRO A 77 13.93 -11.94 9.56
C PRO A 77 15.28 -11.85 8.84
N VAL A 78 15.39 -10.96 7.85
CA VAL A 78 16.63 -10.71 7.11
C VAL A 78 16.80 -9.20 6.89
N SER A 79 18.01 -8.78 6.53
CA SER A 79 18.22 -7.39 6.12
C SER A 79 17.61 -7.10 4.74
N TRP A 80 17.40 -5.82 4.43
CA TRP A 80 16.93 -5.40 3.12
C TRP A 80 17.90 -5.81 2.01
N GLU A 81 19.20 -5.70 2.24
CA GLU A 81 20.24 -6.09 1.29
C GLU A 81 20.14 -7.57 0.96
N ALA A 82 19.99 -8.42 1.98
CA ALA A 82 19.83 -9.87 1.81
C ALA A 82 18.54 -10.22 1.07
N ALA A 83 17.43 -9.53 1.38
CA ALA A 83 16.16 -9.75 0.70
C ALA A 83 16.24 -9.35 -0.78
N ILE A 84 16.79 -8.19 -1.09
CA ILE A 84 16.95 -7.69 -2.46
C ILE A 84 17.89 -8.61 -3.26
N ALA A 85 19.04 -8.98 -2.69
CA ALA A 85 19.97 -9.90 -3.35
C ALA A 85 19.32 -11.24 -3.70
N PHE A 86 18.53 -11.80 -2.76
CA PHE A 86 17.80 -13.04 -3.01
C PHE A 86 16.76 -12.90 -4.14
N ILE A 87 15.96 -11.82 -4.12
CA ILE A 87 14.95 -11.54 -5.17
C ILE A 87 15.64 -11.38 -6.52
N THR A 88 16.69 -10.56 -6.60
CA THR A 88 17.43 -10.32 -7.84
C THR A 88 17.97 -11.62 -8.40
N ALA A 89 18.65 -12.45 -7.60
CA ALA A 89 19.20 -13.72 -8.06
C ALA A 89 18.11 -14.65 -8.60
N LYS A 90 16.93 -14.71 -7.94
CA LYS A 90 15.83 -15.56 -8.40
C LYS A 90 15.19 -15.06 -9.68
N LEU A 91 14.93 -13.77 -9.79
CA LEU A 91 14.33 -13.18 -10.99
C LEU A 91 15.28 -13.28 -12.19
N SER A 92 16.58 -13.02 -12.00
CA SER A 92 17.58 -13.19 -13.06
C SER A 92 17.63 -14.63 -13.56
N ALA A 93 17.68 -15.61 -12.66
CA ALA A 93 17.71 -17.02 -13.04
C ALA A 93 16.43 -17.46 -13.81
N ILE A 94 15.26 -16.92 -13.43
CA ILE A 94 14.00 -17.20 -14.15
C ILE A 94 14.06 -16.58 -15.55
N LYS A 95 14.48 -15.33 -15.65
CA LYS A 95 14.60 -14.60 -16.92
C LYS A 95 15.59 -15.28 -17.88
N GLU A 96 16.75 -15.70 -17.39
CA GLU A 96 17.75 -16.41 -18.16
C GLU A 96 17.25 -17.77 -18.68
N ARG A 97 16.50 -18.50 -17.86
CA ARG A 97 16.03 -19.86 -18.20
C ARG A 97 14.77 -19.86 -19.07
N HIS A 98 13.85 -18.93 -18.83
CA HIS A 98 12.50 -18.99 -19.39
C HIS A 98 12.10 -17.73 -20.17
N GLY A 99 12.97 -16.73 -20.24
CA GLY A 99 12.68 -15.44 -20.85
C GLY A 99 11.92 -14.47 -19.95
N PRO A 100 11.83 -13.20 -20.35
CA PRO A 100 11.18 -12.15 -19.56
C PRO A 100 9.67 -12.38 -19.37
N ASP A 101 9.01 -13.01 -20.32
CA ASP A 101 7.56 -13.28 -20.27
C ASP A 101 7.15 -14.31 -19.20
N ALA A 102 8.13 -14.98 -18.56
CA ALA A 102 7.89 -15.84 -17.42
C ALA A 102 7.66 -15.08 -16.10
N ILE A 103 7.86 -13.76 -16.10
CA ILE A 103 7.71 -12.91 -14.93
C ILE A 103 6.48 -12.02 -15.10
N MET A 104 5.48 -12.23 -14.24
CA MET A 104 4.27 -11.41 -14.22
C MET A 104 4.27 -10.51 -13.00
N MET A 105 3.98 -9.23 -13.21
CA MET A 105 3.80 -8.26 -12.14
C MET A 105 2.32 -7.95 -11.95
N THR A 106 1.90 -7.87 -10.70
CA THR A 106 0.53 -7.47 -10.34
C THR A 106 0.58 -6.18 -9.54
N GLY A 107 -0.31 -5.27 -9.87
CA GLY A 107 -0.50 -4.02 -9.15
C GLY A 107 -1.92 -3.89 -8.63
N SER A 108 -2.16 -2.93 -7.78
CA SER A 108 -3.47 -2.66 -7.22
C SER A 108 -3.79 -1.18 -7.30
N SER A 109 -5.05 -0.85 -7.60
CA SER A 109 -5.57 0.51 -7.48
C SER A 109 -5.87 0.91 -6.02
N ARG A 110 -5.54 0.04 -5.07
CA ARG A 110 -5.62 0.34 -3.64
C ARG A 110 -4.32 0.95 -3.16
N GLY A 111 -4.44 1.93 -2.32
CA GLY A 111 -3.32 2.59 -1.71
C GLY A 111 -3.31 4.09 -1.98
N PRO A 112 -2.81 4.85 -1.01
CA PRO A 112 -2.86 6.31 -1.03
C PRO A 112 -1.93 6.95 -2.06
N GLY A 113 -1.11 6.16 -2.75
CA GLY A 113 -0.14 6.71 -3.68
C GLY A 113 -0.12 5.96 -5.00
N ASN A 114 -0.06 6.69 -6.08
CA ASN A 114 0.28 6.16 -7.39
C ASN A 114 1.73 5.68 -7.44
N GLU A 115 2.56 6.08 -6.47
CA GLU A 115 4.00 5.85 -6.44
C GLU A 115 4.34 4.36 -6.46
N ALA A 116 3.70 3.56 -5.60
CA ALA A 116 3.94 2.13 -5.55
C ALA A 116 3.56 1.43 -6.87
N ASN A 117 2.42 1.80 -7.46
CA ASN A 117 1.99 1.28 -8.76
C ASN A 117 2.90 1.74 -9.89
N TYR A 118 3.31 3.01 -9.88
CA TYR A 118 4.25 3.57 -10.85
C TYR A 118 5.60 2.86 -10.80
N VAL A 119 6.16 2.70 -9.60
CA VAL A 119 7.44 2.00 -9.41
C VAL A 119 7.35 0.55 -9.83
N MET A 120 6.24 -0.15 -9.54
CA MET A 120 6.02 -1.52 -9.99
C MET A 120 5.98 -1.62 -11.53
N GLN A 121 5.29 -0.70 -12.20
CA GLN A 121 5.25 -0.67 -13.67
C GLN A 121 6.62 -0.36 -14.27
N LYS A 122 7.37 0.57 -13.67
CA LYS A 122 8.73 0.88 -14.09
C LYS A 122 9.64 -0.33 -13.94
N PHE A 123 9.57 -1.02 -12.81
CA PHE A 123 10.32 -2.24 -12.57
C PHE A 123 9.99 -3.32 -13.60
N ALA A 124 8.69 -3.57 -13.86
CA ALA A 124 8.26 -4.56 -14.84
C ALA A 124 8.79 -4.30 -16.29
N ARG A 125 8.99 -3.03 -16.63
CA ARG A 125 9.51 -2.65 -17.97
C ARG A 125 11.03 -2.61 -18.04
N ALA A 126 11.71 -2.41 -16.91
CA ALA A 126 13.17 -2.27 -16.85
C ALA A 126 13.87 -3.59 -16.50
N ALA A 127 13.18 -4.50 -15.83
CA ALA A 127 13.71 -5.81 -15.44
C ALA A 127 13.51 -6.84 -16.55
#